data_529663f27fb94b6a8aabf779262bf85e
#
_entry.id   529663f27fb94b6a8aabf779262bf85e
#
_cell.length_a   1.000
_cell.length_b   1.000
_cell.length_c   1.000
_cell.angle_alpha   90.00
_cell.angle_beta   90.00
_cell.angle_gamma   90.00
#
_symmetry.space_group_name_H-M   'P 1'
#
loop_
_entity.id
_entity.type
_entity.pdbx_description
1 polymer ?
#
loop_
_entity_poly.entity_id
_entity_poly.type
_entity_poly.pdbx_seq_one_letter_code
_entity_poly.pdbx_strand_id
1 'polypeptide(L)'
;VIVRVLGSAAGGGVPQWNCACDNCTAARTGRRPQRTQSGLAVSGDGKRWLLLNCSPDIGSQIQAFAPLHPCKPRGTPIAGMLFTDANVDHLGGLATLRQSGEHHFIVRSSAVVRAIATAQPAYAPFSQPPHCWLESPLDVPCEAASEDDIVGNQLAVRAISVPGTTPGYDGRRRMPGAVVAYEVSDLDRKNHLLFAPVFSSVDTALHAAIASAQVAFIDGTFYTADELVGQRLLPKRAESLGHQSVGGEGGTLERLRDIGTRVIFTHLNNSNPMLDPSSAASQEIREADAEIAYDGMELLL
;
A
#
# COMPACT_ATOMS: atom_id res chain seq x y z
N VAL A 1 -11.99 13.59 2.17
CA VAL A 1 -10.91 12.71 2.61
C VAL A 1 -9.63 13.14 1.91
N ILE A 2 -8.57 13.44 2.67
CA ILE A 2 -7.26 13.83 2.14
C ILE A 2 -6.40 12.58 2.02
N VAL A 3 -5.79 12.38 0.85
CA VAL A 3 -4.91 11.23 0.59
C VAL A 3 -3.54 11.72 0.12
N ARG A 4 -2.47 11.20 0.73
CA ARG A 4 -1.09 11.42 0.32
C ARG A 4 -0.39 10.10 0.03
N VAL A 5 0.15 9.95 -1.16
CA VAL A 5 1.05 8.84 -1.47
C VAL A 5 2.39 9.09 -0.80
N LEU A 6 2.73 8.30 0.20
CA LEU A 6 4.02 8.37 0.91
C LEU A 6 5.12 7.72 0.08
N GLY A 7 4.81 6.56 -0.51
CA GLY A 7 5.68 5.84 -1.39
C GLY A 7 4.88 5.06 -2.42
N SER A 8 5.45 4.84 -3.59
CA SER A 8 4.77 4.25 -4.75
C SER A 8 5.49 3.03 -5.35
N ALA A 9 6.66 2.67 -4.83
CA ALA A 9 7.42 1.50 -5.29
C ALA A 9 7.10 0.24 -4.49
N ALA A 10 7.35 -0.92 -5.09
CA ALA A 10 7.38 -2.22 -4.43
C ALA A 10 8.58 -2.37 -3.49
N GLY A 11 8.70 -3.53 -2.86
CA GLY A 11 9.80 -3.85 -1.95
C GLY A 11 11.19 -3.57 -2.53
N GLY A 12 12.00 -2.82 -1.77
CA GLY A 12 13.33 -2.37 -2.17
C GLY A 12 13.39 -0.97 -2.77
N GLY A 13 12.24 -0.37 -3.14
CA GLY A 13 12.19 1.00 -3.67
C GLY A 13 12.82 1.16 -5.07
N VAL A 14 12.87 2.39 -5.55
CA VAL A 14 13.55 2.77 -6.81
C VAL A 14 14.46 3.97 -6.52
N PRO A 15 15.79 3.83 -6.63
CA PRO A 15 16.54 2.65 -7.06
C PRO A 15 16.60 1.57 -5.99
N GLN A 16 16.46 0.31 -6.37
CA GLN A 16 16.72 -0.81 -5.46
C GLN A 16 18.24 -0.92 -5.18
N TRP A 17 18.61 -1.16 -3.93
CA TRP A 17 20.00 -1.05 -3.45
C TRP A 17 21.01 -1.92 -4.21
N ASN A 18 20.61 -3.09 -4.67
CA ASN A 18 21.44 -4.08 -5.38
C ASN A 18 21.13 -4.21 -6.87
N CYS A 19 20.44 -3.25 -7.49
CA CYS A 19 20.03 -3.31 -8.87
C CYS A 19 20.65 -2.17 -9.71
N ALA A 20 21.09 -2.48 -10.91
CA ALA A 20 21.62 -1.53 -11.90
C ALA A 20 20.83 -1.56 -13.23
N CYS A 21 19.56 -1.96 -13.21
CA CYS A 21 18.68 -1.84 -14.38
C CYS A 21 18.51 -0.38 -14.79
N ASP A 22 17.95 -0.14 -15.98
CA ASP A 22 17.80 1.20 -16.55
C ASP A 22 17.05 2.16 -15.61
N ASN A 23 15.96 1.71 -14.99
CA ASN A 23 15.19 2.50 -14.04
C ASN A 23 16.03 2.87 -12.81
N CYS A 24 16.71 1.90 -12.20
CA CYS A 24 17.54 2.13 -11.02
C CYS A 24 18.74 3.06 -11.34
N THR A 25 19.35 2.88 -12.51
CA THR A 25 20.43 3.77 -12.98
C THR A 25 19.92 5.17 -13.26
N ALA A 26 18.76 5.31 -13.90
CA ALA A 26 18.14 6.60 -14.15
C ALA A 26 17.78 7.34 -12.86
N ALA A 27 17.25 6.61 -11.84
CA ALA A 27 16.92 7.20 -10.55
C ALA A 27 18.18 7.64 -9.76
N ARG A 28 19.26 6.85 -9.76
CA ARG A 28 20.54 7.23 -9.11
C ARG A 28 21.20 8.44 -9.76
N THR A 29 21.05 8.61 -11.05
CA THR A 29 21.64 9.73 -11.80
C THR A 29 20.73 10.97 -11.89
N GLY A 30 19.58 10.95 -11.22
CA GLY A 30 18.61 12.06 -11.22
C GLY A 30 17.85 12.25 -12.54
N ARG A 31 17.96 11.33 -13.50
CA ARG A 31 17.20 11.37 -14.76
C ARG A 31 15.73 10.98 -14.58
N ARG A 32 15.43 10.25 -13.49
CA ARG A 32 14.08 9.90 -13.04
C ARG A 32 13.96 10.11 -11.54
N PRO A 33 12.75 10.39 -11.01
CA PRO A 33 12.56 10.51 -9.59
C PRO A 33 12.84 9.18 -8.90
N GLN A 34 13.38 9.26 -7.69
CA GLN A 34 13.44 8.12 -6.77
C GLN A 34 12.05 7.87 -6.20
N ARG A 35 11.77 6.63 -5.80
CA ARG A 35 10.50 6.23 -5.18
C ARG A 35 10.75 5.36 -3.97
N THR A 36 10.09 5.66 -2.88
CA THR A 36 10.08 4.86 -1.67
C THR A 36 9.01 3.77 -1.73
N GLN A 37 9.09 2.81 -0.83
CA GLN A 37 8.19 1.66 -0.79
C GLN A 37 6.76 2.06 -0.44
N SER A 38 5.79 1.35 -1.00
CA SER A 38 4.37 1.72 -1.06
C SER A 38 3.71 1.93 0.29
N GLY A 39 2.99 3.03 0.39
CA GLY A 39 2.13 3.37 1.52
C GLY A 39 1.39 4.68 1.27
N LEU A 40 0.23 4.81 1.91
CA LEU A 40 -0.56 6.04 1.88
C LEU A 40 -0.69 6.62 3.29
N ALA A 41 -0.83 7.93 3.37
CA ALA A 41 -1.38 8.62 4.54
C ALA A 41 -2.75 9.19 4.18
N VAL A 42 -3.76 8.92 5.02
CA VAL A 42 -5.15 9.34 4.79
C VAL A 42 -5.66 10.09 6.01
N SER A 43 -6.39 11.17 5.80
CA SER A 43 -6.96 12.00 6.87
C SER A 43 -8.33 12.53 6.50
N GLY A 44 -9.24 12.56 7.46
CA GLY A 44 -10.54 13.21 7.33
C GLY A 44 -10.49 14.71 7.72
N ASP A 45 -9.51 15.13 8.53
CA ASP A 45 -9.44 16.48 9.11
C ASP A 45 -8.13 17.26 8.80
N GLY A 46 -7.17 16.59 8.12
CA GLY A 46 -5.85 17.16 7.82
C GLY A 46 -4.90 17.27 9.03
N LYS A 47 -5.32 16.81 10.22
CA LYS A 47 -4.54 16.92 11.46
C LYS A 47 -4.10 15.58 12.00
N ARG A 48 -4.95 14.57 11.88
CA ARG A 48 -4.68 13.19 12.30
C ARG A 48 -4.64 12.29 11.07
N TRP A 49 -3.65 11.42 11.01
CA TRP A 49 -3.35 10.65 9.83
C TRP A 49 -3.39 9.15 10.13
N LEU A 50 -4.06 8.43 9.27
CA LEU A 50 -4.07 6.98 9.22
C LEU A 50 -3.07 6.55 8.15
N LEU A 51 -2.13 5.66 8.48
CA LEU A 51 -1.22 5.08 7.51
C LEU A 51 -1.81 3.78 6.96
N LEU A 52 -1.82 3.63 5.64
CA LEU A 52 -2.08 2.37 4.96
C LEU A 52 -0.72 1.82 4.52
N ASN A 53 -0.30 0.77 5.19
CA ASN A 53 1.06 0.24 5.22
C ASN A 53 2.09 1.21 5.86
N CYS A 54 3.15 0.65 6.39
CA CYS A 54 4.24 1.38 7.03
C CYS A 54 5.56 0.73 6.60
N SER A 55 6.10 1.22 5.49
CA SER A 55 7.30 0.66 4.88
C SER A 55 8.57 0.95 5.68
N PRO A 56 9.68 0.22 5.45
CA PRO A 56 10.98 0.56 6.02
C PRO A 56 11.43 2.00 5.77
N ASP A 57 10.89 2.65 4.73
CA ASP A 57 11.21 4.03 4.36
C ASP A 57 10.43 5.08 5.17
N ILE A 58 9.59 4.66 6.12
CA ILE A 58 8.68 5.55 6.86
C ILE A 58 9.36 6.79 7.46
N GLY A 59 10.61 6.65 7.90
CA GLY A 59 11.37 7.77 8.45
C GLY A 59 11.57 8.90 7.43
N SER A 60 11.97 8.56 6.22
CA SER A 60 12.14 9.54 5.12
C SER A 60 10.80 10.04 4.60
N GLN A 61 9.79 9.18 4.56
CA GLN A 61 8.42 9.53 4.15
C GLN A 61 7.80 10.56 5.10
N ILE A 62 8.00 10.41 6.42
CA ILE A 62 7.57 11.41 7.41
C ILE A 62 8.30 12.73 7.17
N GLN A 63 9.62 12.71 6.96
CA GLN A 63 10.39 13.94 6.72
C GLN A 63 9.96 14.67 5.44
N ALA A 64 9.52 13.94 4.42
CA ALA A 64 9.06 14.50 3.15
C ALA A 64 7.63 15.09 3.19
N PHE A 65 6.88 14.89 4.30
CA PHE A 65 5.49 15.33 4.40
C PHE A 65 5.22 16.05 5.72
N ALA A 66 5.31 17.38 5.70
CA ALA A 66 5.18 18.24 6.88
C ALA A 66 3.95 17.97 7.77
N PRO A 67 2.75 17.60 7.23
CA PRO A 67 1.61 17.23 8.07
C PRO A 67 1.82 16.01 8.98
N LEU A 68 2.86 15.19 8.73
CA LEU A 68 3.26 14.10 9.63
C LEU A 68 4.34 14.50 10.64
N HIS A 69 4.83 15.74 10.61
CA HIS A 69 5.82 16.21 11.58
C HIS A 69 5.20 16.39 12.98
N PRO A 70 5.96 16.12 14.04
CA PRO A 70 5.50 16.38 15.40
C PRO A 70 5.36 17.87 15.66
N CYS A 71 4.26 18.28 16.29
CA CYS A 71 4.04 19.65 16.74
C CYS A 71 4.40 19.87 18.21
N LYS A 72 4.95 18.86 18.88
CA LYS A 72 5.44 18.88 20.27
C LYS A 72 6.84 18.27 20.32
N PRO A 73 7.64 18.51 21.38
CA PRO A 73 8.98 17.90 21.54
C PRO A 73 9.00 16.36 21.43
N ARG A 74 7.92 15.71 21.80
CA ARG A 74 7.62 14.30 21.56
C ARG A 74 6.15 14.16 21.18
N GLY A 75 5.86 13.42 20.11
CA GLY A 75 4.51 13.22 19.62
C GLY A 75 4.50 12.89 18.14
N THR A 76 3.32 12.60 17.62
CA THR A 76 3.11 12.33 16.20
C THR A 76 1.64 12.60 15.86
N PRO A 77 1.33 13.11 14.68
CA PRO A 77 -0.04 13.15 14.16
C PRO A 77 -0.53 11.82 13.61
N ILE A 78 0.33 10.79 13.55
CA ILE A 78 -0.07 9.45 13.11
C ILE A 78 -0.95 8.84 14.20
N ALA A 79 -2.22 8.64 13.90
CA ALA A 79 -3.21 8.13 14.82
C ALA A 79 -3.30 6.59 14.80
N GLY A 80 -3.07 5.98 13.64
CA GLY A 80 -3.14 4.54 13.49
C GLY A 80 -2.53 4.04 12.19
N MET A 81 -2.48 2.72 12.04
CA MET A 81 -1.93 2.05 10.87
C MET A 81 -2.77 0.84 10.47
N LEU A 82 -2.99 0.68 9.17
CA LEU A 82 -3.66 -0.47 8.57
C LEU A 82 -2.65 -1.25 7.74
N PHE A 83 -2.62 -2.57 7.87
CA PHE A 83 -1.71 -3.43 7.11
C PHE A 83 -2.46 -4.35 6.17
N THR A 84 -2.13 -4.28 4.88
CA THR A 84 -2.73 -5.11 3.82
C THR A 84 -2.27 -6.55 3.89
N ASP A 85 -1.04 -6.78 4.30
CA ASP A 85 -0.39 -8.07 4.43
C ASP A 85 0.81 -7.98 5.38
N ALA A 86 1.51 -9.08 5.59
CA ALA A 86 2.64 -9.14 6.52
C ALA A 86 4.01 -9.06 5.83
N ASN A 87 4.11 -8.63 4.57
CA ASN A 87 5.41 -8.45 3.93
C ASN A 87 6.20 -7.30 4.58
N VAL A 88 7.53 -7.42 4.56
CA VAL A 88 8.41 -6.48 5.25
C VAL A 88 8.32 -5.07 4.67
N ASP A 89 8.13 -4.94 3.37
CA ASP A 89 7.93 -3.66 2.69
C ASP A 89 6.64 -2.94 3.11
N HIS A 90 5.68 -3.65 3.68
CA HIS A 90 4.43 -3.07 4.18
C HIS A 90 4.43 -2.80 5.68
N LEU A 91 5.11 -3.60 6.50
CA LEU A 91 5.06 -3.44 7.95
C LEU A 91 6.42 -3.15 8.62
N GLY A 92 7.51 -3.20 7.86
CA GLY A 92 8.88 -3.05 8.41
C GLY A 92 9.16 -1.72 9.09
N GLY A 93 8.43 -0.68 8.74
CA GLY A 93 8.52 0.64 9.36
C GLY A 93 8.08 0.68 10.83
N LEU A 94 7.29 -0.30 11.31
CA LEU A 94 6.96 -0.43 12.72
C LEU A 94 8.24 -0.46 13.59
N ALA A 95 9.26 -1.20 13.16
CA ALA A 95 10.52 -1.26 13.89
C ALA A 95 11.21 0.11 14.01
N THR A 96 11.04 0.99 13.03
CA THR A 96 11.52 2.38 13.07
C THR A 96 10.71 3.22 14.06
N LEU A 97 9.40 3.03 14.13
CA LEU A 97 8.47 3.80 14.97
C LEU A 97 8.43 3.34 16.44
N ARG A 98 9.19 2.29 16.82
CA ARG A 98 9.20 1.75 18.19
C ARG A 98 9.54 2.78 19.28
N GLN A 99 10.25 3.87 18.93
CA GLN A 99 10.62 4.91 19.90
C GLN A 99 9.54 6.00 19.96
N SER A 100 8.29 5.61 20.17
CA SER A 100 7.14 6.50 20.19
C SER A 100 6.98 7.32 21.49
N GLY A 101 7.80 7.07 22.52
CA GLY A 101 7.67 7.72 23.82
C GLY A 101 6.39 7.27 24.54
N GLU A 102 5.60 8.24 25.00
CA GLU A 102 4.29 7.98 25.62
C GLU A 102 3.15 7.81 24.58
N HIS A 103 3.45 8.03 23.29
CA HIS A 103 2.46 7.85 22.24
C HIS A 103 2.17 6.37 22.00
N HIS A 104 0.92 6.03 21.91
CA HIS A 104 0.46 4.69 21.59
C HIS A 104 -0.18 4.66 20.20
N PHE A 105 0.11 3.61 19.46
CA PHE A 105 -0.46 3.40 18.14
C PHE A 105 -1.61 2.40 18.21
N ILE A 106 -2.66 2.68 17.44
CA ILE A 106 -3.67 1.70 17.07
C ILE A 106 -3.22 1.07 15.75
N VAL A 107 -2.93 -0.21 15.79
CA VAL A 107 -2.60 -1.01 14.60
C VAL A 107 -3.80 -1.88 14.27
N ARG A 108 -4.15 -1.99 12.99
CA ARG A 108 -5.22 -2.86 12.51
C ARG A 108 -4.76 -3.72 11.35
N SER A 109 -5.20 -4.94 11.33
CA SER A 109 -5.01 -5.86 10.20
C SER A 109 -5.99 -7.02 10.29
N SER A 110 -6.02 -7.89 9.29
CA SER A 110 -6.69 -9.19 9.43
C SER A 110 -6.08 -10.01 10.57
N ALA A 111 -6.82 -10.99 11.08
CA ALA A 111 -6.32 -11.93 12.08
C ALA A 111 -5.06 -12.67 11.60
N VAL A 112 -5.00 -13.02 10.33
CA VAL A 112 -3.85 -13.72 9.71
C VAL A 112 -2.61 -12.84 9.72
N VAL A 113 -2.72 -11.61 9.23
CA VAL A 113 -1.61 -10.64 9.22
C VAL A 113 -1.12 -10.35 10.62
N ARG A 114 -2.03 -10.14 11.58
CA ARG A 114 -1.70 -9.95 13.00
C ARG A 114 -0.90 -11.13 13.55
N ALA A 115 -1.38 -12.35 13.34
CA ALA A 115 -0.73 -13.56 13.87
C ALA A 115 0.69 -13.71 13.33
N ILE A 116 0.91 -13.48 12.02
CA ILE A 116 2.22 -13.56 11.39
C ILE A 116 3.14 -12.46 11.90
N ALA A 117 2.65 -11.22 11.96
CA ALA A 117 3.45 -10.08 12.38
C ALA A 117 3.87 -10.20 13.85
N THR A 118 2.93 -10.49 14.76
CA THR A 118 3.22 -10.55 16.20
C THR A 118 4.04 -11.75 16.62
N ALA A 119 4.15 -12.78 15.78
CA ALA A 119 5.12 -13.86 15.94
C ALA A 119 6.58 -13.40 15.71
N GLN A 120 6.79 -12.25 15.08
CA GLN A 120 8.12 -11.67 14.89
C GLN A 120 8.48 -10.78 16.09
N PRO A 121 9.62 -11.02 16.79
CA PRO A 121 9.99 -10.25 17.98
C PRO A 121 10.04 -8.73 17.74
N ALA A 122 10.35 -8.30 16.52
CA ALA A 122 10.44 -6.89 16.17
C ALA A 122 9.07 -6.16 16.21
N TYR A 123 7.98 -6.88 16.02
CA TYR A 123 6.63 -6.30 15.94
C TYR A 123 5.73 -6.69 17.12
N ALA A 124 6.12 -7.70 17.90
CA ALA A 124 5.37 -8.17 19.08
C ALA A 124 5.02 -7.03 20.07
N PRO A 125 5.88 -6.03 20.33
CA PRO A 125 5.57 -4.91 21.21
C PRO A 125 4.32 -4.12 20.82
N PHE A 126 4.00 -4.05 19.51
CA PHE A 126 2.83 -3.31 19.03
C PHE A 126 1.47 -3.96 19.34
N SER A 127 1.48 -5.19 19.85
CA SER A 127 0.29 -5.88 20.37
C SER A 127 0.15 -5.81 21.89
N GLN A 128 1.00 -5.02 22.56
CA GLN A 128 1.02 -4.89 24.02
C GLN A 128 0.90 -3.40 24.41
N PRO A 129 0.37 -3.12 25.61
CA PRO A 129 0.33 -1.74 26.09
C PRO A 129 1.71 -1.06 26.07
N PRO A 130 1.79 0.23 25.70
CA PRO A 130 0.66 1.13 25.45
C PRO A 130 0.02 0.99 24.05
N HIS A 131 0.59 0.20 23.14
CA HIS A 131 0.05 -0.01 21.81
C HIS A 131 -1.12 -1.00 21.83
N CYS A 132 -1.94 -0.96 20.77
CA CYS A 132 -3.06 -1.88 20.58
C CYS A 132 -3.11 -2.39 19.14
N TRP A 133 -3.10 -3.71 18.95
CA TRP A 133 -3.29 -4.31 17.65
C TRP A 133 -4.67 -4.95 17.57
N LEU A 134 -5.58 -4.27 16.88
CA LEU A 134 -6.96 -4.68 16.70
C LEU A 134 -7.12 -5.48 15.40
N GLU A 135 -8.10 -6.38 15.40
CA GLU A 135 -8.50 -7.06 14.18
C GLU A 135 -9.41 -6.17 13.32
N SER A 136 -9.18 -6.19 12.01
CA SER A 136 -10.13 -5.73 11.01
C SER A 136 -10.88 -6.97 10.51
N PRO A 137 -12.11 -7.23 10.95
CA PRO A 137 -12.88 -8.35 10.46
C PRO A 137 -13.12 -8.20 8.95
N LEU A 138 -13.08 -9.33 8.23
CA LEU A 138 -13.22 -9.30 6.78
C LEU A 138 -14.66 -8.95 6.40
N ASP A 139 -14.80 -8.08 5.40
CA ASP A 139 -16.07 -7.65 4.80
C ASP A 139 -17.04 -6.94 5.76
N VAL A 140 -16.59 -6.62 6.95
CA VAL A 140 -17.36 -5.87 7.94
C VAL A 140 -16.81 -4.45 8.06
N PRO A 141 -17.61 -3.43 7.80
CA PRO A 141 -17.21 -2.06 8.07
C PRO A 141 -17.01 -1.83 9.56
N CYS A 142 -15.92 -1.19 9.92
CA CYS A 142 -15.68 -0.73 11.27
C CYS A 142 -15.20 0.73 11.24
N GLU A 143 -15.46 1.45 12.31
CA GLU A 143 -14.82 2.75 12.48
C GLU A 143 -13.30 2.56 12.59
N ALA A 144 -12.56 3.44 11.98
CA ALA A 144 -11.11 3.42 12.06
C ALA A 144 -10.61 3.63 13.49
N ALA A 145 -11.50 4.12 14.37
CA ALA A 145 -11.28 4.37 15.77
C ALA A 145 -12.23 3.58 16.68
N SER A 146 -11.81 3.31 17.90
CA SER A 146 -12.70 2.93 19.01
C SER A 146 -13.19 4.19 19.75
N GLU A 147 -14.28 4.06 20.52
CA GLU A 147 -14.94 5.16 21.24
C GLU A 147 -14.03 5.97 22.17
N ASP A 148 -12.90 5.43 22.62
CA ASP A 148 -11.88 6.13 23.43
C ASP A 148 -10.83 6.88 22.61
N ASP A 149 -11.00 6.92 21.18
CA ASP A 149 -10.52 7.81 20.46
C ASP A 149 -9.23 8.28 20.11
N ILE A 150 -8.47 7.64 19.43
CA ILE A 150 -7.23 8.18 18.97
C ILE A 150 -7.26 8.50 17.49
N VAL A 151 -8.21 7.96 16.79
CA VAL A 151 -8.39 8.16 15.36
C VAL A 151 -9.60 9.05 15.06
N GLY A 152 -9.92 10.01 15.90
CA GLY A 152 -11.01 10.96 15.67
C GLY A 152 -10.91 11.76 14.36
N ASN A 153 -10.42 11.12 13.30
CA ASN A 153 -10.31 11.66 11.96
C ASN A 153 -11.54 11.36 11.08
N GLN A 154 -12.62 10.87 11.68
CA GLN A 154 -13.90 10.67 11.00
C GLN A 154 -13.83 9.72 9.79
N LEU A 155 -13.01 8.69 9.87
CA LEU A 155 -12.86 7.67 8.83
C LEU A 155 -13.44 6.33 9.27
N ALA A 156 -14.12 5.67 8.35
CA ALA A 156 -14.51 4.26 8.43
C ALA A 156 -13.60 3.42 7.54
N VAL A 157 -13.35 2.17 7.94
CA VAL A 157 -12.53 1.23 7.18
C VAL A 157 -13.23 -0.10 7.02
N ARG A 158 -13.03 -0.77 5.88
CA ARG A 158 -13.46 -2.14 5.63
C ARG A 158 -12.31 -2.91 5.01
N ALA A 159 -11.97 -4.06 5.61
CA ALA A 159 -10.98 -4.98 5.08
C ALA A 159 -11.68 -6.00 4.18
N ILE A 160 -11.22 -6.13 2.94
CA ILE A 160 -11.73 -7.05 1.94
C ILE A 160 -10.65 -8.08 1.65
N SER A 161 -10.95 -9.38 1.84
CA SER A 161 -10.00 -10.42 1.48
C SER A 161 -9.81 -10.46 -0.02
N VAL A 162 -8.56 -10.42 -0.48
CA VAL A 162 -8.21 -10.50 -1.90
C VAL A 162 -7.34 -11.72 -2.17
N PRO A 163 -7.33 -12.24 -3.41
CA PRO A 163 -6.47 -13.35 -3.77
C PRO A 163 -4.99 -13.04 -3.55
N GLY A 164 -4.33 -13.83 -2.70
CA GLY A 164 -2.92 -13.63 -2.36
C GLY A 164 -2.39 -14.75 -1.47
N THR A 165 -1.17 -14.58 -1.01
CA THR A 165 -0.49 -15.54 -0.12
C THR A 165 0.15 -14.84 1.05
N THR A 166 0.37 -15.58 2.15
CA THR A 166 1.24 -15.09 3.22
C THR A 166 2.67 -14.87 2.69
N PRO A 167 3.51 -14.07 3.38
CA PRO A 167 4.89 -13.81 2.98
C PRO A 167 5.73 -15.08 2.77
N GLY A 168 6.81 -14.94 2.00
CA GLY A 168 7.73 -16.05 1.73
C GLY A 168 8.33 -16.68 2.99
N TYR A 169 8.60 -15.88 4.02
CA TYR A 169 9.10 -16.36 5.31
C TYR A 169 8.04 -17.09 6.14
N ASP A 170 6.76 -16.99 5.80
CA ASP A 170 5.63 -17.76 6.37
C ASP A 170 5.17 -18.90 5.44
N GLY A 171 5.90 -19.22 4.38
CA GLY A 171 5.68 -20.36 3.51
C GLY A 171 4.69 -20.14 2.37
N ARG A 172 4.28 -18.90 2.05
CA ARG A 172 3.38 -18.56 0.94
C ARG A 172 2.07 -19.36 0.95
N ARG A 173 1.42 -19.43 2.10
CA ARG A 173 0.15 -20.14 2.25
C ARG A 173 -1.00 -19.30 1.68
N ARG A 174 -1.87 -19.94 0.90
CA ARG A 174 -3.13 -19.31 0.44
C ARG A 174 -4.19 -19.47 1.52
N MET A 175 -4.72 -18.37 2.02
CA MET A 175 -5.80 -18.39 2.99
C MET A 175 -6.51 -17.03 3.01
N PRO A 176 -7.82 -16.99 3.31
CA PRO A 176 -8.55 -15.73 3.45
C PRO A 176 -7.87 -14.81 4.47
N GLY A 177 -7.75 -13.53 4.13
CA GLY A 177 -7.11 -12.55 4.96
C GLY A 177 -5.58 -12.58 4.99
N ALA A 178 -4.90 -13.45 4.21
CA ALA A 178 -3.45 -13.38 4.01
C ALA A 178 -3.03 -12.07 3.35
N VAL A 179 -3.86 -11.59 2.43
CA VAL A 179 -3.78 -10.27 1.81
C VAL A 179 -5.18 -9.66 1.85
N VAL A 180 -5.26 -8.38 2.19
CA VAL A 180 -6.51 -7.62 2.19
C VAL A 180 -6.36 -6.30 1.42
N ALA A 181 -7.43 -5.88 0.78
CA ALA A 181 -7.61 -4.50 0.38
C ALA A 181 -8.31 -3.73 1.49
N TYR A 182 -8.04 -2.44 1.61
CA TYR A 182 -8.77 -1.56 2.51
C TYR A 182 -9.59 -0.55 1.72
N GLU A 183 -10.88 -0.56 1.98
CA GLU A 183 -11.77 0.55 1.67
C GLU A 183 -11.71 1.53 2.84
N VAL A 184 -11.43 2.80 2.56
CA VAL A 184 -11.39 3.89 3.55
C VAL A 184 -12.34 4.98 3.09
N SER A 185 -13.25 5.40 3.97
CA SER A 185 -14.27 6.39 3.66
C SER A 185 -14.44 7.41 4.78
N ASP A 186 -15.10 8.53 4.48
CA ASP A 186 -15.73 9.33 5.52
C ASP A 186 -16.88 8.52 6.19
N LEU A 187 -17.38 9.01 7.33
CA LEU A 187 -18.44 8.31 8.08
C LEU A 187 -19.76 8.24 7.30
N ASP A 188 -20.02 9.23 6.45
CA ASP A 188 -21.20 9.27 5.58
C ASP A 188 -21.05 8.40 4.34
N ARG A 189 -19.86 7.82 4.11
CA ARG A 189 -19.49 6.97 2.97
C ARG A 189 -19.70 7.65 1.60
N LYS A 190 -19.64 8.96 1.55
CA LYS A 190 -19.74 9.71 0.30
C LYS A 190 -18.43 9.79 -0.43
N ASN A 191 -17.32 9.85 0.32
CA ASN A 191 -15.97 9.98 -0.20
C ASN A 191 -15.17 8.76 0.25
N HIS A 192 -14.83 7.89 -0.69
CA HIS A 192 -14.10 6.67 -0.34
C HIS A 192 -13.07 6.27 -1.39
N LEU A 193 -11.99 5.72 -0.89
CA LEU A 193 -10.93 5.14 -1.68
C LEU A 193 -10.81 3.63 -1.42
N LEU A 194 -10.27 2.91 -2.39
CA LEU A 194 -9.78 1.56 -2.23
C LEU A 194 -8.24 1.55 -2.29
N PHE A 195 -7.60 0.84 -1.38
CA PHE A 195 -6.16 0.57 -1.39
C PHE A 195 -5.92 -0.94 -1.45
N ALA A 196 -5.50 -1.43 -2.62
CA ALA A 196 -5.22 -2.84 -2.91
C ALA A 196 -3.85 -2.97 -3.61
N PRO A 197 -2.73 -2.71 -2.90
CA PRO A 197 -1.40 -2.64 -3.52
C PRO A 197 -0.85 -3.99 -3.94
N VAL A 198 -1.45 -5.09 -3.49
CA VAL A 198 -1.02 -6.47 -3.80
C VAL A 198 -2.25 -7.35 -3.97
N PHE A 199 -2.29 -8.08 -5.08
CA PHE A 199 -3.22 -9.20 -5.32
C PHE A 199 -2.71 -10.09 -6.46
N SER A 200 -3.00 -11.38 -6.37
CA SER A 200 -2.57 -12.34 -7.40
C SER A 200 -3.56 -12.49 -8.56
N SER A 201 -4.77 -11.97 -8.40
CA SER A 201 -5.79 -11.88 -9.45
C SER A 201 -6.93 -10.94 -9.03
N VAL A 202 -7.60 -10.34 -10.01
CA VAL A 202 -8.85 -9.60 -9.78
C VAL A 202 -9.99 -10.62 -9.77
N ASP A 203 -10.52 -10.91 -8.58
CA ASP A 203 -11.72 -11.72 -8.41
C ASP A 203 -12.99 -10.84 -8.37
N THR A 204 -14.14 -11.47 -8.22
CA THR A 204 -15.44 -10.77 -8.21
C THR A 204 -15.54 -9.75 -7.05
N ALA A 205 -15.00 -10.10 -5.87
CA ALA A 205 -15.06 -9.24 -4.69
C ALA A 205 -14.19 -7.99 -4.88
N LEU A 206 -12.94 -8.18 -5.33
CA LEU A 206 -12.03 -7.07 -5.62
C LEU A 206 -12.55 -6.20 -6.77
N HIS A 207 -13.07 -6.82 -7.85
CA HIS A 207 -13.65 -6.08 -8.96
C HIS A 207 -14.82 -5.19 -8.49
N ALA A 208 -15.73 -5.73 -7.69
CA ALA A 208 -16.87 -4.98 -7.15
C ALA A 208 -16.39 -3.83 -6.23
N ALA A 209 -15.37 -4.07 -5.39
CA ALA A 209 -14.78 -3.05 -4.54
C ALA A 209 -14.13 -1.91 -5.35
N ILE A 210 -13.39 -2.25 -6.42
CA ILE A 210 -12.83 -1.24 -7.32
C ILE A 210 -13.98 -0.44 -7.99
N ALA A 211 -14.99 -1.12 -8.52
CA ALA A 211 -16.12 -0.47 -9.21
C ALA A 211 -16.92 0.47 -8.31
N SER A 212 -16.96 0.21 -7.00
CA SER A 212 -17.68 1.06 -6.04
C SER A 212 -16.87 2.27 -5.56
N ALA A 213 -15.55 2.25 -5.70
CA ALA A 213 -14.67 3.31 -5.19
C ALA A 213 -14.68 4.57 -6.09
N GLN A 214 -14.50 5.74 -5.50
CA GLN A 214 -14.22 6.96 -6.26
C GLN A 214 -12.80 6.95 -6.83
N VAL A 215 -11.85 6.43 -6.06
CA VAL A 215 -10.48 6.22 -6.49
C VAL A 215 -9.98 4.88 -5.95
N ALA A 216 -9.26 4.14 -6.78
CA ALA A 216 -8.66 2.86 -6.41
C ALA A 216 -7.15 2.91 -6.65
N PHE A 217 -6.36 2.79 -5.58
CA PHE A 217 -4.92 2.53 -5.65
C PHE A 217 -4.73 1.02 -5.70
N ILE A 218 -4.24 0.51 -6.81
CA ILE A 218 -4.17 -0.93 -7.07
C ILE A 218 -2.78 -1.39 -7.46
N ASP A 219 -2.57 -2.70 -7.42
CA ASP A 219 -1.30 -3.37 -7.73
C ASP A 219 -0.79 -3.02 -9.12
N GLY A 220 0.34 -2.36 -9.19
CA GLY A 220 1.08 -2.00 -10.39
C GLY A 220 2.46 -2.63 -10.44
N THR A 221 2.73 -3.69 -9.67
CA THR A 221 4.08 -4.23 -9.45
C THR A 221 4.78 -4.58 -10.76
N PHE A 222 4.13 -5.32 -11.62
CA PHE A 222 4.69 -5.74 -12.92
C PHE A 222 3.77 -5.36 -14.06
N TYR A 223 4.34 -4.78 -15.12
CA TYR A 223 3.58 -4.50 -16.32
C TYR A 223 3.31 -5.78 -17.13
N THR A 224 4.31 -6.66 -17.28
CA THR A 224 4.14 -7.99 -17.89
C THR A 224 4.49 -9.10 -16.92
N ALA A 225 3.89 -10.27 -17.12
CA ALA A 225 4.09 -11.41 -16.23
C ALA A 225 5.55 -11.93 -16.18
N ASP A 226 6.29 -11.81 -17.27
CA ASP A 226 7.67 -12.26 -17.43
C ASP A 226 8.72 -11.13 -17.38
N GLU A 227 8.35 -9.96 -16.88
CA GLU A 227 9.18 -8.76 -16.82
C GLU A 227 10.57 -9.01 -16.19
N LEU A 228 10.62 -9.74 -15.08
CA LEU A 228 11.90 -10.05 -14.41
C LEU A 228 12.75 -11.05 -15.19
N VAL A 229 12.11 -12.00 -15.86
CA VAL A 229 12.78 -12.99 -16.71
C VAL A 229 13.35 -12.32 -17.95
N GLY A 230 12.54 -11.49 -18.61
CA GLY A 230 12.94 -10.74 -19.82
C GLY A 230 14.12 -9.81 -19.58
N GLN A 231 14.16 -9.17 -18.42
CA GLN A 231 15.27 -8.29 -18.01
C GLN A 231 16.44 -9.05 -17.34
N ARG A 232 16.38 -10.36 -17.21
CA ARG A 232 17.40 -11.21 -16.56
C ARG A 232 17.70 -10.81 -15.11
N LEU A 233 16.71 -10.27 -14.41
CA LEU A 233 16.84 -9.88 -13.00
C LEU A 233 16.59 -11.06 -12.07
N LEU A 234 15.51 -11.83 -12.31
CA LEU A 234 15.19 -13.05 -11.56
C LEU A 234 14.46 -14.05 -12.49
N PRO A 235 14.68 -15.37 -12.31
CA PRO A 235 13.95 -16.40 -13.06
C PRO A 235 12.56 -16.67 -12.46
N LYS A 236 11.77 -15.59 -12.25
CA LYS A 236 10.44 -15.66 -11.64
C LYS A 236 9.45 -14.81 -12.42
N ARG A 237 8.23 -15.31 -12.54
CA ARG A 237 7.08 -14.60 -13.13
C ARG A 237 6.29 -13.88 -12.04
N ALA A 238 5.52 -12.86 -12.41
CA ALA A 238 4.70 -12.05 -11.51
C ALA A 238 3.79 -12.90 -10.61
N GLU A 239 3.12 -13.90 -11.17
CA GLU A 239 2.19 -14.77 -10.45
C GLU A 239 2.89 -15.58 -9.35
N SER A 240 4.13 -16.00 -9.58
CA SER A 240 4.93 -16.75 -8.60
C SER A 240 5.36 -15.86 -7.41
N LEU A 241 5.28 -14.55 -7.58
CA LEU A 241 5.55 -13.55 -6.54
C LEU A 241 4.27 -13.04 -5.88
N GLY A 242 3.09 -13.43 -6.36
CA GLY A 242 1.80 -13.07 -5.78
C GLY A 242 1.15 -11.85 -6.42
N HIS A 243 1.57 -11.46 -7.64
CA HIS A 243 1.07 -10.30 -8.36
C HIS A 243 0.43 -10.68 -9.69
N GLN A 244 -0.62 -9.96 -10.06
CA GLN A 244 -1.16 -9.97 -11.42
C GLN A 244 -0.43 -8.91 -12.26
N SER A 245 -0.15 -9.23 -13.53
CA SER A 245 0.40 -8.22 -14.45
C SER A 245 -0.63 -7.15 -14.79
N VAL A 246 -0.15 -5.95 -15.03
CA VAL A 246 -1.01 -4.80 -15.39
C VAL A 246 -1.48 -4.93 -16.85
N GLY A 247 -0.55 -5.09 -17.79
CA GLY A 247 -0.82 -5.21 -19.22
C GLY A 247 -0.87 -6.65 -19.70
N GLY A 248 -1.17 -6.81 -20.99
CA GLY A 248 -1.27 -8.09 -21.68
C GLY A 248 -2.63 -8.77 -21.51
N GLU A 249 -2.78 -9.92 -22.18
CA GLU A 249 -4.01 -10.72 -22.14
C GLU A 249 -4.31 -11.18 -20.69
N GLY A 250 -5.53 -10.92 -20.22
CA GLY A 250 -5.98 -11.18 -18.86
C GLY A 250 -5.34 -10.28 -17.80
N GLY A 251 -4.61 -9.25 -18.19
CA GLY A 251 -4.03 -8.27 -17.29
C GLY A 251 -5.07 -7.40 -16.58
N THR A 252 -4.61 -6.66 -15.58
CA THR A 252 -5.51 -5.81 -14.77
C THR A 252 -6.18 -4.73 -15.61
N LEU A 253 -5.50 -4.11 -16.58
CA LEU A 253 -6.10 -3.12 -17.47
C LEU A 253 -7.26 -3.68 -18.29
N GLU A 254 -7.11 -4.88 -18.83
CA GLU A 254 -8.18 -5.52 -19.60
C GLU A 254 -9.39 -5.85 -18.73
N ARG A 255 -9.14 -6.34 -17.48
CA ARG A 255 -10.20 -6.69 -16.53
C ARG A 255 -10.97 -5.50 -15.97
N LEU A 256 -10.35 -4.33 -15.95
CA LEU A 256 -10.94 -3.09 -15.44
C LEU A 256 -11.40 -2.14 -16.55
N ARG A 257 -11.45 -2.63 -17.80
CA ARG A 257 -11.98 -1.83 -18.92
C ARG A 257 -13.41 -1.36 -18.59
N ASP A 258 -13.68 -0.09 -18.84
CA ASP A 258 -14.97 0.55 -18.64
C ASP A 258 -15.50 0.56 -17.18
N ILE A 259 -14.61 0.38 -16.20
CA ILE A 259 -15.04 0.31 -14.79
C ILE A 259 -15.55 1.65 -14.24
N GLY A 260 -15.24 2.77 -14.88
CA GLY A 260 -15.69 4.11 -14.48
C GLY A 260 -15.03 4.68 -13.21
N THR A 261 -14.20 3.92 -12.54
CA THR A 261 -13.45 4.34 -11.34
C THR A 261 -12.14 4.98 -11.73
N ARG A 262 -11.72 6.02 -11.04
CA ARG A 262 -10.36 6.57 -11.15
C ARG A 262 -9.33 5.55 -10.63
N VAL A 263 -8.62 4.90 -11.53
CA VAL A 263 -7.64 3.85 -11.22
C VAL A 263 -6.23 4.43 -11.18
N ILE A 264 -5.50 4.15 -10.10
CA ILE A 264 -4.11 4.59 -9.90
C ILE A 264 -3.26 3.37 -9.57
N PHE A 265 -2.35 3.01 -10.45
CA PHE A 265 -1.40 1.92 -10.20
C PHE A 265 -0.31 2.35 -9.23
N THR A 266 -0.11 1.60 -8.17
CA THR A 266 0.92 1.82 -7.14
C THR A 266 1.77 0.57 -6.94
N HIS A 267 2.71 0.55 -5.98
CA HIS A 267 3.55 -0.60 -5.68
C HIS A 267 4.40 -1.07 -6.87
N LEU A 268 4.99 -0.12 -7.62
CA LEU A 268 5.75 -0.43 -8.84
C LEU A 268 7.10 -1.05 -8.55
N ASN A 269 7.40 -2.19 -9.15
CA ASN A 269 8.74 -2.78 -9.06
C ASN A 269 9.77 -1.94 -9.84
N ASN A 270 11.02 -1.97 -9.41
CA ASN A 270 12.10 -1.23 -10.05
C ASN A 270 12.36 -1.62 -11.53
N SER A 271 11.92 -2.81 -11.95
CA SER A 271 12.00 -3.28 -13.33
C SER A 271 10.88 -2.73 -14.23
N ASN A 272 9.79 -2.21 -13.63
CA ASN A 272 8.55 -1.90 -14.33
C ASN A 272 8.74 -0.78 -15.37
N PRO A 273 8.39 -1.00 -16.66
CA PRO A 273 8.50 0.03 -17.69
C PRO A 273 7.59 1.24 -17.46
N MET A 274 6.53 1.12 -16.65
CA MET A 274 5.67 2.22 -16.25
C MET A 274 6.41 3.32 -15.47
N LEU A 275 7.61 3.04 -14.95
CA LEU A 275 8.48 4.03 -14.31
C LEU A 275 9.11 5.01 -15.32
N ASP A 276 9.04 4.71 -16.62
CA ASP A 276 9.44 5.59 -17.71
C ASP A 276 8.22 6.25 -18.33
N PRO A 277 8.00 7.56 -18.16
CA PRO A 277 6.85 8.25 -18.74
C PRO A 277 6.79 8.19 -20.28
N SER A 278 7.91 7.92 -20.96
CA SER A 278 8.00 7.80 -22.43
C SER A 278 7.79 6.38 -22.93
N SER A 279 7.67 5.39 -22.05
CA SER A 279 7.47 4.00 -22.45
C SER A 279 6.08 3.75 -23.05
N ALA A 280 5.98 2.72 -23.90
CA ALA A 280 4.70 2.26 -24.43
C ALA A 280 3.75 1.82 -23.29
N ALA A 281 4.29 1.21 -22.22
CA ALA A 281 3.51 0.85 -21.04
C ALA A 281 2.85 2.08 -20.38
N SER A 282 3.60 3.14 -20.15
CA SER A 282 3.05 4.39 -19.59
C SER A 282 2.04 5.07 -20.53
N GLN A 283 2.21 4.92 -21.83
CA GLN A 283 1.26 5.42 -22.82
C GLN A 283 -0.05 4.63 -22.75
N GLU A 284 0.02 3.30 -22.69
CA GLU A 284 -1.17 2.43 -22.59
C GLU A 284 -1.98 2.72 -21.31
N ILE A 285 -1.31 2.98 -20.17
CA ILE A 285 -1.98 3.40 -18.93
C ILE A 285 -2.78 4.69 -19.16
N ARG A 286 -2.18 5.70 -19.79
CA ARG A 286 -2.88 6.96 -20.08
C ARG A 286 -4.03 6.81 -21.06
N GLU A 287 -3.86 5.97 -22.10
CA GLU A 287 -4.91 5.68 -23.09
C GLU A 287 -6.11 4.95 -22.46
N ALA A 288 -5.87 4.19 -21.37
CA ALA A 288 -6.91 3.55 -20.58
C ALA A 288 -7.53 4.45 -19.50
N ASP A 289 -7.24 5.77 -19.50
CA ASP A 289 -7.68 6.75 -18.49
C ASP A 289 -7.29 6.36 -17.05
N ALA A 290 -6.17 5.65 -16.91
CA ALA A 290 -5.59 5.26 -15.62
C ALA A 290 -4.31 6.07 -15.32
N GLU A 291 -3.90 6.08 -14.06
CA GLU A 291 -2.78 6.86 -13.57
C GLU A 291 -1.70 5.96 -12.94
N ILE A 292 -0.51 6.52 -12.81
CA ILE A 292 0.62 5.89 -12.12
C ILE A 292 0.94 6.73 -10.90
N ALA A 293 0.85 6.15 -9.70
CA ALA A 293 1.19 6.82 -8.46
C ALA A 293 2.65 7.27 -8.45
N TYR A 294 2.93 8.36 -7.75
CA TYR A 294 4.28 8.84 -7.46
C TYR A 294 4.34 9.35 -6.02
N ASP A 295 5.54 9.30 -5.43
CA ASP A 295 5.76 9.79 -4.08
C ASP A 295 5.42 11.28 -4.01
N GLY A 296 4.53 11.62 -3.11
CA GLY A 296 4.06 12.99 -3.00
C GLY A 296 2.76 13.33 -3.71
N MET A 297 2.14 12.39 -4.45
CA MET A 297 0.81 12.60 -5.03
C MET A 297 -0.23 12.88 -3.92
N GLU A 298 -1.04 13.90 -4.12
CA GLU A 298 -2.12 14.27 -3.19
C GLU A 298 -3.47 14.27 -3.90
N LEU A 299 -4.49 13.78 -3.20
CA LEU A 299 -5.88 13.81 -3.65
C LEU A 299 -6.76 14.36 -2.53
N LEU A 300 -7.81 15.04 -2.93
CA LEU A 300 -8.93 15.45 -2.08
C LEU A 300 -10.19 14.81 -2.65
N LEU A 301 -10.84 13.96 -1.86
CA LEU A 301 -12.08 13.28 -2.19
C LEU A 301 -13.25 13.93 -1.44
#